data_a4c0f5f2c96d10275c8d158edc464e7e
#
_entry.id   a4c0f5f2c96d10275c8d158edc464e7e
#
_cell.length_a   1.000
_cell.length_b   1.000
_cell.length_c   1.000
_cell.angle_alpha   90.00
_cell.angle_beta   90.00
_cell.angle_gamma   90.00
#
_symmetry.space_group_name_H-M   'P 1'
#
loop_
_entity.id
_entity.type
_entity.pdbx_description
1 polymer ?
#
loop_
_entity_poly.entity_id
_entity_poly.type
_entity_poly.pdbx_seq_one_letter_code
_entity_poly.pdbx_strand_id
1 'polypeptide(L)'
;SPNPTSPEHSQKQMLPINNIIPDLLNTLESQTTILLQAPPGAGKTTRVPLALMDAPWREGRKILMLEPRRLAARSAARYMAGQMGEKPGQAVGYRTRLDTRVTSATVIEVVTEGILTRLIQNDPALEDYAVVIFDEFHERSLQADLGLALVREARQALREDLRIIVMSATLDTAPIARLLGDVPVLSSDGRAFLPGAGEIRRVERQLQNQTGNDVIVAPLYGNLKSEEQDRAIAPAPEGYRKVVLATAIAESSLTIEGVRVVIDSGQQRRAVFDANSGMTRLVTGWVSKASAEQRKGRAGRIEPGACYRLWSESAQFGLAEFTPPEIQEADLAPLVLELAQWGARSSAQLDWIDPPPAAHWQQ
;
A
#
# COMPACT_ATOMS: atom_id res chain seq x y z
N SER A 1 26.47 16.68 -47.76
CA SER A 1 26.23 15.79 -46.64
C SER A 1 25.04 16.29 -45.83
N PRO A 2 23.92 15.61 -45.75
CA PRO A 2 22.85 15.93 -44.82
C PRO A 2 22.97 15.07 -43.58
N ASN A 3 22.81 15.70 -42.45
CA ASN A 3 22.70 15.11 -41.15
C ASN A 3 21.25 14.68 -40.91
N PRO A 4 20.93 13.44 -40.54
CA PRO A 4 19.59 13.08 -40.11
C PRO A 4 19.50 13.17 -38.58
N THR A 5 18.86 14.20 -38.09
CA THR A 5 18.33 14.26 -36.75
C THR A 5 17.12 13.35 -36.63
N SER A 6 17.30 12.18 -36.07
CA SER A 6 16.20 11.31 -35.67
C SER A 6 15.66 11.80 -34.31
N PRO A 7 14.35 12.02 -34.18
CA PRO A 7 13.78 12.25 -32.86
C PRO A 7 13.76 10.93 -32.10
N GLU A 8 14.53 10.86 -31.01
CA GLU A 8 14.41 9.80 -30.02
C GLU A 8 12.97 9.80 -29.48
N HIS A 9 12.20 8.84 -29.92
CA HIS A 9 10.94 8.49 -29.32
C HIS A 9 11.25 7.96 -27.91
N SER A 10 10.99 8.79 -26.91
CA SER A 10 10.86 8.37 -25.53
C SER A 10 9.89 7.18 -25.47
N GLN A 11 10.41 5.95 -25.44
CA GLN A 11 9.64 4.76 -25.14
C GLN A 11 9.12 4.92 -23.71
N LYS A 12 7.90 5.40 -23.56
CA LYS A 12 7.16 5.30 -22.30
C LYS A 12 7.20 3.83 -21.88
N GLN A 13 7.98 3.50 -20.86
CA GLN A 13 8.02 2.17 -20.27
C GLN A 13 6.58 1.71 -20.01
N MET A 14 6.13 0.70 -20.75
CA MET A 14 4.79 0.12 -20.54
C MET A 14 4.81 -0.66 -19.24
N LEU A 15 4.25 -0.09 -18.17
CA LEU A 15 4.05 -0.77 -16.91
C LEU A 15 3.06 -1.93 -17.12
N PRO A 16 3.25 -3.08 -16.44
CA PRO A 16 2.38 -4.25 -16.60
C PRO A 16 0.90 -3.96 -16.40
N ILE A 17 0.56 -3.02 -15.52
CA ILE A 17 -0.82 -2.60 -15.26
C ILE A 17 -1.51 -1.98 -16.49
N ASN A 18 -0.76 -1.39 -17.42
CA ASN A 18 -1.34 -0.76 -18.60
C ASN A 18 -2.13 -1.73 -19.49
N ASN A 19 -1.76 -3.02 -19.46
CA ASN A 19 -2.47 -4.06 -20.21
C ASN A 19 -3.84 -4.38 -19.61
N ILE A 20 -4.02 -4.10 -18.33
CA ILE A 20 -5.23 -4.44 -17.56
C ILE A 20 -6.20 -3.24 -17.49
N ILE A 21 -5.71 -2.02 -17.65
CA ILE A 21 -6.54 -0.81 -17.57
C ILE A 21 -7.75 -0.83 -18.50
N PRO A 22 -7.67 -1.24 -19.77
CA PRO A 22 -8.84 -1.30 -20.64
C PRO A 22 -9.93 -2.24 -20.09
N ASP A 23 -9.54 -3.42 -19.62
CA ASP A 23 -10.46 -4.40 -19.04
C ASP A 23 -11.06 -3.88 -17.73
N LEU A 24 -10.26 -3.20 -16.92
CA LEU A 24 -10.71 -2.54 -15.69
C LEU A 24 -11.79 -1.50 -15.98
N LEU A 25 -11.57 -0.61 -16.95
CA LEU A 25 -12.52 0.43 -17.32
C LEU A 25 -13.83 -0.18 -17.86
N ASN A 26 -13.73 -1.15 -18.78
CA ASN A 26 -14.90 -1.84 -19.31
C ASN A 26 -15.69 -2.57 -18.21
N THR A 27 -14.99 -3.23 -17.29
CA THR A 27 -15.65 -3.94 -16.19
C THR A 27 -16.36 -2.98 -15.25
N LEU A 28 -15.80 -1.80 -14.99
CA LEU A 28 -16.41 -0.78 -14.13
C LEU A 28 -17.65 -0.10 -14.74
N GLU A 29 -17.92 -0.27 -16.02
CA GLU A 29 -19.19 0.20 -16.60
C GLU A 29 -20.39 -0.58 -16.09
N SER A 30 -20.24 -1.90 -15.89
CA SER A 30 -21.31 -2.80 -15.48
C SER A 30 -21.19 -3.31 -14.04
N GLN A 31 -19.97 -3.31 -13.48
CA GLN A 31 -19.67 -3.80 -12.13
C GLN A 31 -19.29 -2.63 -11.21
N THR A 32 -19.85 -2.62 -10.02
CA THR A 32 -19.54 -1.59 -9.02
C THR A 32 -18.45 -2.01 -8.03
N THR A 33 -17.99 -3.25 -8.07
CA THR A 33 -16.92 -3.74 -7.22
C THR A 33 -15.92 -4.57 -8.01
N ILE A 34 -14.64 -4.31 -7.86
CA ILE A 34 -13.54 -5.04 -8.49
C ILE A 34 -12.44 -5.34 -7.49
N LEU A 35 -11.87 -6.53 -7.58
CA LEU A 35 -10.64 -6.92 -6.93
C LEU A 35 -9.52 -6.94 -7.96
N LEU A 36 -8.57 -6.01 -7.84
CA LEU A 36 -7.40 -5.90 -8.70
C LEU A 36 -6.18 -6.49 -8.01
N GLN A 37 -5.72 -7.61 -8.52
CA GLN A 37 -4.49 -8.23 -8.07
C GLN A 37 -3.35 -7.82 -9.00
N ALA A 38 -2.42 -7.07 -8.45
CA ALA A 38 -1.22 -6.68 -9.17
C ALA A 38 -0.06 -6.56 -8.19
N PRO A 39 1.09 -7.23 -8.45
CA PRO A 39 2.21 -7.18 -7.53
C PRO A 39 2.78 -5.77 -7.35
N PRO A 40 3.60 -5.54 -6.31
CA PRO A 40 4.24 -4.27 -6.06
C PRO A 40 5.04 -3.83 -7.29
N GLY A 41 4.84 -2.58 -7.70
CA GLY A 41 5.56 -2.01 -8.81
C GLY A 41 5.00 -2.26 -10.20
N ALA A 42 3.87 -2.92 -10.31
CA ALA A 42 3.13 -3.01 -11.57
C ALA A 42 2.58 -1.65 -12.03
N GLY A 43 2.57 -0.64 -11.15
CA GLY A 43 2.02 0.68 -11.41
C GLY A 43 0.55 0.87 -11.01
N LYS A 44 -0.06 -0.10 -10.29
CA LYS A 44 -1.46 -0.03 -9.89
C LYS A 44 -1.80 1.25 -9.13
N THR A 45 -1.01 1.57 -8.11
CA THR A 45 -1.20 2.73 -7.21
C THR A 45 -1.31 4.07 -7.94
N THR A 46 -0.59 4.23 -9.04
CA THR A 46 -0.50 5.52 -9.73
C THR A 46 -1.23 5.55 -11.07
N ARG A 47 -1.37 4.40 -11.73
CA ARG A 47 -2.00 4.32 -13.06
C ARG A 47 -3.50 4.12 -12.97
N VAL A 48 -3.97 3.33 -12.01
CA VAL A 48 -5.40 3.05 -11.85
C VAL A 48 -6.18 4.33 -11.54
N PRO A 49 -5.85 5.14 -10.53
CA PRO A 49 -6.60 6.37 -10.25
C PRO A 49 -6.59 7.36 -11.43
N LEU A 50 -5.44 7.52 -12.10
CA LEU A 50 -5.34 8.40 -13.27
C LEU A 50 -6.22 7.94 -14.43
N ALA A 51 -6.31 6.62 -14.68
CA ALA A 51 -7.16 6.07 -15.73
C ALA A 51 -8.65 6.27 -15.47
N LEU A 52 -9.06 6.43 -14.23
CA LEU A 52 -10.45 6.67 -13.84
C LEU A 52 -10.89 8.13 -13.93
N MET A 53 -9.97 9.08 -14.15
CA MET A 53 -10.30 10.51 -14.14
C MET A 53 -11.34 10.90 -15.17
N ASP A 54 -11.32 10.26 -16.35
CA ASP A 54 -12.23 10.54 -17.45
C ASP A 54 -13.41 9.56 -17.54
N ALA A 55 -13.59 8.71 -16.52
CA ALA A 55 -14.67 7.72 -16.51
C ALA A 55 -16.06 8.40 -16.48
N PRO A 56 -16.96 8.11 -17.45
CA PRO A 56 -18.27 8.78 -17.55
C PRO A 56 -19.14 8.63 -16.30
N TRP A 57 -19.11 7.44 -15.69
CA TRP A 57 -19.89 7.13 -14.49
C TRP A 57 -19.48 7.93 -13.24
N ARG A 58 -18.37 8.64 -13.30
CA ARG A 58 -17.91 9.50 -12.21
C ARG A 58 -18.79 10.76 -12.06
N GLU A 59 -19.41 11.24 -13.14
CA GLU A 59 -20.31 12.39 -13.13
C GLU A 59 -19.75 13.63 -12.43
N GLY A 60 -18.45 13.88 -12.60
CA GLY A 60 -17.74 14.99 -11.96
C GLY A 60 -17.34 14.76 -10.50
N ARG A 61 -17.76 13.66 -9.88
CA ARG A 61 -17.38 13.32 -8.50
C ARG A 61 -15.92 12.87 -8.42
N LYS A 62 -15.36 12.90 -7.21
CA LYS A 62 -13.95 12.61 -6.92
C LYS A 62 -13.66 11.11 -6.85
N ILE A 63 -12.38 10.81 -6.91
CA ILE A 63 -11.80 9.49 -6.69
C ILE A 63 -11.11 9.52 -5.33
N LEU A 64 -11.51 8.67 -4.40
CA LEU A 64 -10.90 8.53 -3.09
C LEU A 64 -10.00 7.30 -3.10
N MET A 65 -8.72 7.44 -2.75
CA MET A 65 -7.80 6.33 -2.65
C MET A 65 -7.19 6.23 -1.25
N LEU A 66 -7.41 5.09 -0.62
CA LEU A 66 -6.82 4.76 0.68
C LEU A 66 -5.43 4.17 0.48
N GLU A 67 -4.44 4.81 1.11
CA GLU A 67 -3.08 4.32 1.26
C GLU A 67 -2.76 4.09 2.74
N PRO A 68 -2.25 2.92 3.13
CA PRO A 68 -2.05 2.59 4.55
C PRO A 68 -0.99 3.46 5.22
N ARG A 69 -0.08 4.07 4.47
CA ARG A 69 1.08 4.78 5.01
C ARG A 69 1.19 6.21 4.48
N ARG A 70 1.46 7.15 5.39
CA ARG A 70 1.60 8.58 5.06
C ARG A 70 2.61 8.88 3.96
N LEU A 71 3.76 8.20 4.01
CA LEU A 71 4.81 8.39 3.01
C LEU A 71 4.34 7.90 1.63
N ALA A 72 3.67 6.75 1.58
CA ALA A 72 3.11 6.21 0.35
C ALA A 72 2.03 7.13 -0.23
N ALA A 73 1.11 7.62 0.60
CA ALA A 73 0.08 8.56 0.18
C ALA A 73 0.66 9.84 -0.45
N ARG A 74 1.64 10.46 0.21
CA ARG A 74 2.34 11.63 -0.32
C ARG A 74 3.10 11.33 -1.62
N SER A 75 3.83 10.21 -1.65
CA SER A 75 4.62 9.80 -2.82
C SER A 75 3.73 9.48 -4.02
N ALA A 76 2.64 8.75 -3.81
CA ALA A 76 1.66 8.46 -4.87
C ALA A 76 1.03 9.75 -5.43
N ALA A 77 0.58 10.66 -4.56
CA ALA A 77 0.00 11.93 -4.99
C ALA A 77 1.01 12.80 -5.74
N ARG A 78 2.24 12.91 -5.26
CA ARG A 78 3.31 13.66 -5.95
C ARG A 78 3.62 13.08 -7.32
N TYR A 79 3.73 11.76 -7.40
CA TYR A 79 4.02 11.09 -8.66
C TYR A 79 2.90 11.29 -9.67
N MET A 80 1.63 11.08 -9.28
CA MET A 80 0.49 11.29 -10.15
C MET A 80 0.35 12.73 -10.62
N ALA A 81 0.50 13.71 -9.71
CA ALA A 81 0.50 15.12 -10.06
C ALA A 81 1.62 15.46 -11.05
N GLY A 82 2.83 14.96 -10.80
CA GLY A 82 3.98 15.14 -11.72
C GLY A 82 3.76 14.55 -13.11
N GLN A 83 3.05 13.41 -13.24
CA GLN A 83 2.67 12.85 -14.55
C GLN A 83 1.73 13.78 -15.33
N MET A 84 0.98 14.63 -14.64
CA MET A 84 0.09 15.64 -15.22
C MET A 84 0.77 17.00 -15.41
N GLY A 85 2.05 17.14 -15.04
CA GLY A 85 2.76 18.42 -15.04
C GLY A 85 2.33 19.36 -13.91
N GLU A 86 1.72 18.83 -12.85
CA GLU A 86 1.13 19.58 -11.75
C GLU A 86 1.85 19.35 -10.42
N LYS A 87 1.46 20.12 -9.40
CA LYS A 87 1.86 19.92 -7.99
C LYS A 87 0.69 19.32 -7.20
N PRO A 88 0.96 18.55 -6.12
CA PRO A 88 -0.10 18.09 -5.22
C PRO A 88 -0.96 19.24 -4.69
N GLY A 89 -2.28 19.02 -4.71
CA GLY A 89 -3.28 20.01 -4.36
C GLY A 89 -4.01 20.64 -5.55
N GLN A 90 -3.58 20.33 -6.78
CA GLN A 90 -4.33 20.59 -8.02
C GLN A 90 -5.25 19.40 -8.32
N ALA A 91 -5.22 18.82 -9.50
CA ALA A 91 -6.09 17.68 -9.83
C ALA A 91 -5.85 16.46 -8.93
N VAL A 92 -4.64 16.27 -8.43
CA VAL A 92 -4.28 15.22 -7.48
C VAL A 92 -3.83 15.84 -6.17
N GLY A 93 -4.45 15.41 -5.07
CA GLY A 93 -4.09 15.85 -3.73
C GLY A 93 -4.01 14.71 -2.73
N TYR A 94 -3.65 15.01 -1.50
CA TYR A 94 -3.60 14.04 -0.41
C TYR A 94 -4.03 14.66 0.92
N ARG A 95 -4.55 13.81 1.81
CA ARG A 95 -4.82 14.15 3.21
C ARG A 95 -4.18 13.11 4.13
N THR A 96 -3.34 13.57 5.01
CA THR A 96 -2.78 12.79 6.10
C THR A 96 -3.06 13.49 7.42
N ARG A 97 -2.82 12.83 8.54
CA ARG A 97 -3.04 13.44 9.87
C ARG A 97 -2.24 14.73 10.08
N LEU A 98 -1.07 14.86 9.46
CA LEU A 98 -0.13 15.96 9.70
C LEU A 98 -0.01 16.95 8.54
N ASP A 99 -0.45 16.59 7.35
CA ASP A 99 -0.31 17.42 6.15
C ASP A 99 -1.47 17.14 5.19
N THR A 100 -1.99 18.23 4.62
CA THR A 100 -3.11 18.18 3.66
C THR A 100 -2.79 19.09 2.48
N ARG A 101 -2.94 18.54 1.28
CA ARG A 101 -2.78 19.22 0.00
C ARG A 101 -3.94 18.89 -0.92
N VAL A 102 -5.08 19.53 -0.71
CA VAL A 102 -6.29 19.43 -1.54
C VAL A 102 -6.91 20.80 -1.72
N THR A 103 -7.59 20.99 -2.85
CA THR A 103 -8.35 22.20 -3.19
C THR A 103 -9.69 21.81 -3.81
N SER A 104 -10.51 22.75 -4.19
CA SER A 104 -11.75 22.51 -4.93
C SER A 104 -11.52 21.90 -6.32
N ALA A 105 -10.33 22.07 -6.89
CA ALA A 105 -9.94 21.46 -8.17
C ALA A 105 -9.47 20.00 -8.05
N THR A 106 -9.29 19.48 -6.84
CA THR A 106 -8.78 18.12 -6.62
C THR A 106 -9.83 17.08 -7.01
N VAL A 107 -9.44 16.21 -7.92
CA VAL A 107 -10.24 15.09 -8.45
C VAL A 107 -9.84 13.77 -7.79
N ILE A 108 -8.54 13.52 -7.61
CA ILE A 108 -8.02 12.35 -6.90
C ILE A 108 -7.54 12.79 -5.53
N GLU A 109 -8.17 12.28 -4.49
CA GLU A 109 -7.75 12.47 -3.10
C GLU A 109 -7.13 11.18 -2.55
N VAL A 110 -5.83 11.20 -2.29
CA VAL A 110 -5.13 10.11 -1.63
C VAL A 110 -5.15 10.33 -0.12
N VAL A 111 -5.73 9.41 0.62
CA VAL A 111 -5.94 9.57 2.06
C VAL A 111 -5.32 8.42 2.84
N THR A 112 -4.91 8.69 4.08
CA THR A 112 -4.53 7.63 5.02
C THR A 112 -5.73 7.09 5.77
N GLU A 113 -5.60 5.91 6.35
CA GLU A 113 -6.66 5.11 6.96
C GLU A 113 -7.56 5.89 7.92
N GLY A 114 -7.01 6.60 8.89
CA GLY A 114 -7.79 7.38 9.85
C GLY A 114 -8.52 8.59 9.23
N ILE A 115 -8.12 9.04 8.03
CA ILE A 115 -8.84 10.09 7.29
C ILE A 115 -10.08 9.50 6.62
N LEU A 116 -9.99 8.30 6.03
CA LEU A 116 -11.14 7.62 5.44
C LEU A 116 -12.26 7.43 6.47
N THR A 117 -11.92 6.90 7.64
CA THR A 117 -12.91 6.69 8.73
C THR A 117 -13.62 7.99 9.10
N ARG A 118 -12.89 9.10 9.23
CA ARG A 118 -13.47 10.42 9.51
C ARG A 118 -14.37 10.93 8.38
N LEU A 119 -13.98 10.73 7.12
CA LEU A 119 -14.80 11.13 5.98
C LEU A 119 -16.14 10.40 6.00
N ILE A 120 -16.13 9.08 6.23
CA ILE A 120 -17.35 8.26 6.29
C ILE A 120 -18.22 8.66 7.50
N GLN A 121 -17.62 8.92 8.65
CA GLN A 121 -18.36 9.35 9.86
C GLN A 121 -19.03 10.71 9.67
N ASN A 122 -18.40 11.63 8.93
CA ASN A 122 -18.95 12.97 8.67
C ASN A 122 -19.97 12.98 7.52
N ASP A 123 -19.75 12.13 6.52
CA ASP A 123 -20.62 11.95 5.36
C ASP A 123 -20.75 10.45 5.04
N PRO A 124 -21.71 9.74 5.65
CA PRO A 124 -21.91 8.32 5.42
C PRO A 124 -22.20 7.94 3.97
N ALA A 125 -22.79 8.85 3.21
CA ALA A 125 -23.07 8.64 1.79
C ALA A 125 -21.85 8.86 0.88
N LEU A 126 -20.78 9.48 1.37
CA LEU A 126 -19.62 9.86 0.56
C LEU A 126 -20.02 10.57 -0.74
N GLU A 127 -20.93 11.57 -0.64
CA GLU A 127 -21.61 12.19 -1.78
C GLU A 127 -20.66 12.77 -2.83
N ASP A 128 -19.52 13.30 -2.40
CA ASP A 128 -18.49 13.88 -3.27
C ASP A 128 -17.70 12.83 -4.07
N TYR A 129 -17.84 11.54 -3.75
CA TYR A 129 -17.00 10.49 -4.33
C TYR A 129 -17.80 9.50 -5.18
N ALA A 130 -17.23 9.12 -6.33
CA ALA A 130 -17.80 8.11 -7.24
C ALA A 130 -17.20 6.72 -7.01
N VAL A 131 -15.98 6.67 -6.46
CA VAL A 131 -15.25 5.42 -6.22
C VAL A 131 -14.33 5.56 -5.01
N VAL A 132 -14.22 4.46 -4.25
CA VAL A 132 -13.24 4.29 -3.19
C VAL A 132 -12.28 3.17 -3.59
N ILE A 133 -11.00 3.49 -3.63
CA ILE A 133 -9.91 2.56 -3.94
C ILE A 133 -9.18 2.22 -2.65
N PHE A 134 -9.09 0.96 -2.32
CA PHE A 134 -8.29 0.43 -1.21
C PHE A 134 -6.99 -0.12 -1.79
N ASP A 135 -5.87 0.61 -1.64
CA ASP A 135 -4.57 0.12 -2.09
C ASP A 135 -3.84 -0.67 -1.00
N GLU A 136 -2.92 -1.54 -1.43
CA GLU A 136 -2.12 -2.40 -0.55
C GLU A 136 -2.96 -3.21 0.45
N PHE A 137 -4.17 -3.60 0.07
CA PHE A 137 -5.14 -4.23 0.98
C PHE A 137 -4.65 -5.56 1.57
N HIS A 138 -3.68 -6.20 0.94
CA HIS A 138 -3.01 -7.40 1.45
C HIS A 138 -2.25 -7.16 2.77
N GLU A 139 -1.96 -5.92 3.15
CA GLU A 139 -1.39 -5.59 4.46
C GLU A 139 -2.38 -5.86 5.60
N ARG A 140 -3.69 -5.96 5.30
CA ARG A 140 -4.77 -6.32 6.22
C ARG A 140 -4.69 -5.54 7.54
N SER A 141 -4.49 -4.21 7.43
CA SER A 141 -4.55 -3.33 8.60
C SER A 141 -5.98 -3.30 9.17
N LEU A 142 -6.07 -3.12 10.49
CA LEU A 142 -7.35 -3.00 11.18
C LEU A 142 -8.22 -1.88 10.59
N GLN A 143 -7.61 -0.75 10.27
CA GLN A 143 -8.32 0.42 9.73
C GLN A 143 -8.74 0.25 8.28
N ALA A 144 -7.99 -0.51 7.46
CA ALA A 144 -8.41 -0.83 6.10
C ALA A 144 -9.60 -1.80 6.10
N ASP A 145 -9.56 -2.83 6.96
CA ASP A 145 -10.67 -3.76 7.13
C ASP A 145 -11.95 -3.04 7.63
N LEU A 146 -11.82 -2.15 8.61
CA LEU A 146 -12.92 -1.29 9.07
C LEU A 146 -13.42 -0.38 7.95
N GLY A 147 -12.53 0.31 7.25
CA GLY A 147 -12.89 1.21 6.15
C GLY A 147 -13.68 0.48 5.07
N LEU A 148 -13.27 -0.71 4.68
CA LEU A 148 -14.01 -1.52 3.70
C LEU A 148 -15.38 -1.94 4.21
N ALA A 149 -15.50 -2.36 5.48
CA ALA A 149 -16.77 -2.73 6.07
C ALA A 149 -17.75 -1.55 6.09
N LEU A 150 -17.30 -0.36 6.49
CA LEU A 150 -18.11 0.86 6.53
C LEU A 150 -18.52 1.35 5.13
N VAL A 151 -17.60 1.32 4.15
CA VAL A 151 -17.92 1.72 2.76
C VAL A 151 -18.93 0.75 2.14
N ARG A 152 -18.82 -0.55 2.42
CA ARG A 152 -19.80 -1.54 1.96
C ARG A 152 -21.18 -1.30 2.55
N GLU A 153 -21.28 -1.03 3.86
CA GLU A 153 -22.55 -0.70 4.52
C GLU A 153 -23.15 0.58 3.95
N ALA A 154 -22.36 1.64 3.82
CA ALA A 154 -22.78 2.90 3.23
C ALA A 154 -23.29 2.72 1.79
N ARG A 155 -22.62 1.90 0.99
CA ARG A 155 -23.05 1.58 -0.37
C ARG A 155 -24.41 0.86 -0.37
N GLN A 156 -24.57 -0.16 0.44
CA GLN A 156 -25.81 -0.95 0.50
C GLN A 156 -26.99 -0.12 0.99
N ALA A 157 -26.78 0.79 1.93
CA ALA A 157 -27.84 1.56 2.55
C ALA A 157 -28.18 2.88 1.83
N LEU A 158 -27.19 3.53 1.19
CA LEU A 158 -27.30 4.93 0.74
C LEU A 158 -26.85 5.16 -0.72
N ARG A 159 -25.90 4.37 -1.25
CA ARG A 159 -25.20 4.68 -2.49
C ARG A 159 -24.87 3.41 -3.31
N GLU A 160 -25.88 2.79 -3.90
CA GLU A 160 -25.71 1.59 -4.75
C GLU A 160 -24.77 1.83 -5.94
N ASP A 161 -24.64 3.07 -6.40
CA ASP A 161 -23.75 3.50 -7.49
C ASP A 161 -22.27 3.66 -7.09
N LEU A 162 -21.96 3.74 -5.78
CA LEU A 162 -20.60 3.92 -5.28
C LEU A 162 -19.74 2.71 -5.64
N ARG A 163 -18.68 2.94 -6.39
CA ARG A 163 -17.76 1.88 -6.81
C ARG A 163 -16.71 1.61 -5.74
N ILE A 164 -16.32 0.34 -5.63
CA ILE A 164 -15.26 -0.12 -4.72
C ILE A 164 -14.22 -0.87 -5.54
N ILE A 165 -12.96 -0.43 -5.47
CA ILE A 165 -11.82 -1.14 -6.04
C ILE A 165 -10.89 -1.53 -4.90
N VAL A 166 -10.65 -2.83 -4.75
CA VAL A 166 -9.67 -3.35 -3.80
C VAL A 166 -8.45 -3.79 -4.58
N MET A 167 -7.29 -3.20 -4.27
CA MET A 167 -6.01 -3.54 -4.90
C MET A 167 -5.13 -4.30 -3.93
N SER A 168 -4.62 -5.44 -4.35
CA SER A 168 -3.81 -6.35 -3.55
C SER A 168 -2.57 -6.82 -4.31
N ALA A 169 -1.47 -7.05 -3.59
CA ALA A 169 -0.21 -7.55 -4.15
C ALA A 169 -0.07 -9.08 -4.05
N THR A 170 -0.93 -9.76 -3.30
CA THR A 170 -0.79 -11.20 -3.02
C THR A 170 -1.89 -12.03 -3.66
N LEU A 171 -1.60 -13.35 -3.80
CA LEU A 171 -2.49 -14.34 -4.40
C LEU A 171 -3.67 -14.74 -3.49
N ASP A 172 -3.61 -14.45 -2.18
CA ASP A 172 -4.73 -14.78 -1.27
C ASP A 172 -5.85 -13.75 -1.38
N THR A 173 -6.48 -13.75 -2.52
CA THR A 173 -7.66 -12.92 -2.80
C THR A 173 -8.97 -13.64 -2.48
N ALA A 174 -8.93 -14.94 -2.19
CA ALA A 174 -10.13 -15.76 -2.00
C ALA A 174 -11.04 -15.29 -0.84
N PRO A 175 -10.54 -14.90 0.35
CA PRO A 175 -11.38 -14.34 1.40
C PRO A 175 -12.00 -13.00 0.99
N ILE A 176 -11.24 -12.16 0.30
CA ILE A 176 -11.69 -10.85 -0.17
C ILE A 176 -12.74 -11.01 -1.27
N ALA A 177 -12.49 -11.90 -2.25
CA ALA A 177 -13.42 -12.19 -3.33
C ALA A 177 -14.76 -12.74 -2.80
N ARG A 178 -14.71 -13.65 -1.81
CA ARG A 178 -15.92 -14.15 -1.15
C ARG A 178 -16.74 -13.07 -0.47
N LEU A 179 -16.09 -12.16 0.25
CA LEU A 179 -16.77 -11.04 0.90
C LEU A 179 -17.40 -10.08 -0.12
N LEU A 180 -16.71 -9.84 -1.23
CA LEU A 180 -17.15 -8.90 -2.26
C LEU A 180 -18.15 -9.50 -3.26
N GLY A 181 -18.40 -10.83 -3.21
CA GLY A 181 -19.41 -11.50 -4.02
C GLY A 181 -18.99 -11.84 -5.44
N ASP A 182 -18.01 -12.74 -5.60
CA ASP A 182 -17.53 -13.28 -6.90
C ASP A 182 -17.12 -12.21 -7.92
N VAL A 183 -16.34 -11.21 -7.45
CA VAL A 183 -15.87 -10.10 -8.28
C VAL A 183 -14.68 -10.50 -9.18
N PRO A 184 -14.51 -9.85 -10.35
CA PRO A 184 -13.38 -10.09 -11.25
C PRO A 184 -12.01 -9.83 -10.62
N VAL A 185 -11.00 -10.67 -10.91
CA VAL A 185 -9.62 -10.61 -10.39
C VAL A 185 -8.59 -10.44 -11.52
N LEU A 186 -7.68 -9.46 -11.43
CA LEU A 186 -6.68 -9.11 -12.45
C LEU A 186 -5.23 -9.01 -11.88
N SER A 187 -4.12 -9.43 -12.57
CA SER A 187 -2.79 -9.75 -11.95
C SER A 187 -1.45 -9.34 -12.66
N SER A 188 -0.35 -8.97 -11.96
CA SER A 188 1.02 -8.56 -12.43
C SER A 188 2.19 -8.50 -11.38
N ASP A 189 3.57 -8.45 -11.61
CA ASP A 189 4.74 -8.76 -10.70
C ASP A 189 5.63 -7.69 -10.00
N GLY A 190 6.31 -7.97 -8.83
CA GLY A 190 7.02 -7.18 -7.93
C GLY A 190 8.02 -7.27 -6.85
N ARG A 191 8.33 -6.94 -5.51
CA ARG A 191 9.62 -6.91 -4.72
C ARG A 191 9.77 -6.52 -3.20
N ALA A 192 10.82 -6.55 -2.30
CA ALA A 192 11.49 -6.98 -1.05
C ALA A 192 12.08 -6.26 0.19
N PHE A 193 12.65 -6.77 1.47
CA PHE A 193 13.43 -6.30 2.64
C PHE A 193 13.80 -6.77 4.04
N LEU A 194 13.95 -5.92 5.20
CA LEU A 194 14.58 -6.08 6.53
C LEU A 194 13.71 -5.73 7.77
N PRO A 195 14.08 -6.08 9.06
CA PRO A 195 13.11 -6.16 10.16
C PRO A 195 12.86 -4.95 11.08
N GLY A 196 13.84 -4.19 11.56
CA GLY A 196 13.60 -3.14 12.56
C GLY A 196 14.64 -2.01 12.62
N ALA A 197 14.28 -0.84 13.19
CA ALA A 197 15.14 0.35 13.25
C ALA A 197 16.42 0.14 14.07
N GLY A 198 16.38 -0.71 15.12
CA GLY A 198 17.56 -1.02 15.94
C GLY A 198 18.61 -1.82 15.17
N GLU A 199 18.17 -2.81 14.42
CA GLU A 199 19.03 -3.63 13.56
C GLU A 199 19.58 -2.80 12.41
N ILE A 200 18.76 -1.95 11.79
CA ILE A 200 19.18 -1.01 10.74
C ILE A 200 20.32 -0.12 11.23
N ARG A 201 20.19 0.52 12.38
CA ARG A 201 21.24 1.38 12.95
C ARG A 201 22.54 0.62 13.27
N ARG A 202 22.44 -0.66 13.66
CA ARG A 202 23.61 -1.50 13.90
C ARG A 202 24.33 -1.81 12.61
N VAL A 203 23.61 -2.24 11.58
CA VAL A 203 24.18 -2.55 10.26
C VAL A 203 24.73 -1.30 9.59
N GLU A 204 24.03 -0.17 9.69
CA GLU A 204 24.49 1.13 9.19
C GLU A 204 25.87 1.50 9.74
N ARG A 205 26.06 1.43 11.06
CA ARG A 205 27.37 1.71 11.69
C ARG A 205 28.48 0.75 11.25
N GLN A 206 28.15 -0.53 11.06
CA GLN A 206 29.11 -1.51 10.58
C GLN A 206 29.53 -1.24 9.13
N LEU A 207 28.57 -0.94 8.26
CA LEU A 207 28.82 -0.65 6.86
C LEU A 207 29.60 0.65 6.67
N GLN A 208 29.30 1.70 7.42
CA GLN A 208 30.03 2.98 7.37
C GLN A 208 31.53 2.79 7.67
N ASN A 209 31.89 1.81 8.50
CA ASN A 209 33.27 1.51 8.83
C ASN A 209 33.95 0.59 7.80
N GLN A 210 33.22 -0.05 6.90
CA GLN A 210 33.73 -1.07 5.97
C GLN A 210 33.60 -0.67 4.50
N THR A 211 32.81 0.36 4.19
CA THR A 211 32.56 0.81 2.82
C THR A 211 33.41 2.04 2.48
N GLY A 212 33.78 2.18 1.21
CA GLY A 212 34.44 3.38 0.70
C GLY A 212 33.52 4.60 0.63
N ASN A 213 34.09 5.76 0.39
CA ASN A 213 33.37 7.03 0.28
C ASN A 213 32.41 7.09 -0.91
N ASP A 214 32.47 6.13 -1.83
CA ASP A 214 31.59 5.95 -2.98
C ASP A 214 30.31 5.20 -2.66
N VAL A 215 30.10 4.77 -1.39
CA VAL A 215 28.92 4.02 -0.96
C VAL A 215 28.07 4.86 0.01
N ILE A 216 26.84 5.13 -0.38
CA ILE A 216 25.85 5.80 0.46
C ILE A 216 25.04 4.72 1.19
N VAL A 217 25.07 4.73 2.51
CA VAL A 217 24.19 3.88 3.35
C VAL A 217 23.00 4.72 3.79
N ALA A 218 21.80 4.31 3.41
CA ALA A 218 20.57 5.05 3.65
C ALA A 218 19.55 4.22 4.46
N PRO A 219 19.31 4.55 5.72
CA PRO A 219 18.25 3.92 6.51
C PRO A 219 16.86 4.31 6.00
N LEU A 220 15.89 3.37 6.09
CA LEU A 220 14.49 3.59 5.71
C LEU A 220 13.53 2.85 6.64
N TYR A 221 12.92 3.58 7.56
CA TYR A 221 11.90 3.09 8.50
C TYR A 221 10.91 4.18 8.88
N GLY A 222 9.75 3.78 9.43
CA GLY A 222 8.57 4.66 9.57
C GLY A 222 8.76 5.94 10.39
N ASN A 223 9.64 5.93 11.40
CA ASN A 223 9.85 7.07 12.31
C ASN A 223 10.96 8.03 11.87
N LEU A 224 11.53 7.84 10.68
CA LEU A 224 12.46 8.81 10.10
C LEU A 224 11.76 10.11 9.69
N LYS A 225 12.51 11.22 9.70
CA LYS A 225 12.04 12.48 9.13
C LYS A 225 11.81 12.33 7.62
N SER A 226 10.85 13.08 7.09
CA SER A 226 10.48 13.00 5.66
C SER A 226 11.68 13.20 4.72
N GLU A 227 12.57 14.13 5.05
CA GLU A 227 13.78 14.41 4.26
C GLU A 227 14.76 13.22 4.20
N GLU A 228 14.87 12.47 5.29
CA GLU A 228 15.72 11.27 5.36
C GLU A 228 15.10 10.12 4.55
N GLN A 229 13.78 10.00 4.61
CA GLN A 229 13.02 9.03 3.81
C GLN A 229 13.12 9.36 2.32
N ASP A 230 12.94 10.64 1.95
CA ASP A 230 13.06 11.10 0.56
C ASP A 230 14.48 10.84 0.00
N ARG A 231 15.55 11.05 0.81
CA ARG A 231 16.93 10.71 0.44
C ARG A 231 17.16 9.21 0.25
N ALA A 232 16.53 8.37 1.06
CA ALA A 232 16.64 6.92 0.91
C ALA A 232 15.97 6.41 -0.37
N ILE A 233 14.88 7.05 -0.81
CA ILE A 233 14.13 6.68 -2.01
C ILE A 233 14.78 7.22 -3.29
N ALA A 234 15.34 8.43 -3.26
CA ALA A 234 15.95 9.07 -4.43
C ALA A 234 17.04 8.19 -5.06
N PRO A 235 17.26 8.24 -6.38
CA PRO A 235 18.38 7.56 -7.03
C PRO A 235 19.72 7.93 -6.42
N ALA A 236 20.73 7.03 -6.49
CA ALA A 236 22.08 7.39 -6.12
C ALA A 236 22.65 8.42 -7.12
N PRO A 237 23.43 9.42 -6.66
CA PRO A 237 24.15 10.30 -7.56
C PRO A 237 25.11 9.53 -8.46
N GLU A 238 25.45 10.08 -9.62
CA GLU A 238 26.39 9.50 -10.54
C GLU A 238 27.75 9.20 -9.86
N GLY A 239 28.30 8.01 -10.09
CA GLY A 239 29.53 7.55 -9.46
C GLY A 239 29.38 6.98 -8.04
N TYR A 240 28.19 7.02 -7.47
CA TYR A 240 27.91 6.44 -6.15
C TYR A 240 27.09 5.17 -6.23
N ARG A 241 27.37 4.25 -5.30
CA ARG A 241 26.51 3.08 -5.01
C ARG A 241 25.67 3.36 -3.78
N LYS A 242 24.47 2.81 -3.72
CA LYS A 242 23.59 3.00 -2.55
C LYS A 242 23.13 1.68 -1.95
N VAL A 243 23.22 1.59 -0.63
CA VAL A 243 22.69 0.49 0.18
C VAL A 243 21.53 1.06 1.01
N VAL A 244 20.32 0.59 0.74
CA VAL A 244 19.13 0.98 1.52
C VAL A 244 18.86 -0.08 2.57
N LEU A 245 18.87 0.34 3.83
CA LEU A 245 18.56 -0.51 4.98
C LEU A 245 17.11 -0.22 5.42
N ALA A 246 16.21 -1.09 5.04
CA ALA A 246 14.78 -0.83 5.18
C ALA A 246 14.05 -1.85 6.05
N THR A 247 12.99 -1.41 6.74
CA THR A 247 11.98 -2.29 7.34
C THR A 247 10.93 -2.69 6.31
N ALA A 248 9.93 -3.45 6.72
CA ALA A 248 8.76 -3.81 5.91
C ALA A 248 8.02 -2.61 5.27
N ILE A 249 8.28 -1.37 5.72
CA ILE A 249 7.72 -0.16 5.10
C ILE A 249 8.05 -0.04 3.61
N ALA A 250 9.17 -0.59 3.19
CA ALA A 250 9.59 -0.57 1.80
C ALA A 250 9.23 -1.88 1.05
N GLU A 251 8.45 -2.77 1.68
CA GLU A 251 8.02 -4.03 1.08
C GLU A 251 7.00 -3.83 -0.04
N SER A 252 6.02 -2.97 0.15
CA SER A 252 4.93 -2.74 -0.78
C SER A 252 4.89 -1.32 -1.35
N SER A 253 4.78 -0.32 -0.51
CA SER A 253 4.33 1.04 -0.85
C SER A 253 5.39 1.94 -1.48
N LEU A 254 6.67 1.55 -1.53
CA LEU A 254 7.75 2.40 -2.02
C LEU A 254 8.53 1.77 -3.16
N THR A 255 8.69 2.52 -4.24
CA THR A 255 9.59 2.16 -5.33
C THR A 255 10.93 2.87 -5.10
N ILE A 256 11.99 2.07 -4.90
CA ILE A 256 13.37 2.55 -4.92
C ILE A 256 13.97 2.11 -6.25
N GLU A 257 14.29 3.06 -7.10
CA GLU A 257 14.85 2.78 -8.41
C GLU A 257 16.29 2.24 -8.31
N GLY A 258 16.70 1.40 -9.26
CA GLY A 258 18.07 0.91 -9.38
C GLY A 258 18.47 -0.19 -8.39
N VAL A 259 17.57 -0.77 -7.61
CA VAL A 259 17.87 -1.89 -6.71
C VAL A 259 18.08 -3.17 -7.53
N ARG A 260 19.30 -3.70 -7.53
CA ARG A 260 19.67 -4.96 -8.18
C ARG A 260 19.82 -6.13 -7.22
N VAL A 261 20.20 -5.84 -5.97
CA VAL A 261 20.47 -6.85 -4.96
C VAL A 261 19.59 -6.62 -3.75
N VAL A 262 18.94 -7.66 -3.31
CA VAL A 262 18.17 -7.70 -2.06
C VAL A 262 18.81 -8.71 -1.11
N ILE A 263 18.95 -8.30 0.13
CA ILE A 263 19.34 -9.18 1.24
C ILE A 263 18.17 -9.19 2.21
N ASP A 264 17.57 -10.36 2.40
CA ASP A 264 16.40 -10.52 3.26
C ASP A 264 16.76 -11.32 4.51
N SER A 265 16.55 -10.72 5.69
CA SER A 265 16.79 -11.39 6.97
C SER A 265 15.74 -12.46 7.31
N GLY A 266 14.61 -12.48 6.63
CA GLY A 266 13.48 -13.35 6.96
C GLY A 266 12.71 -12.92 8.21
N GLN A 267 13.05 -11.79 8.81
CA GLN A 267 12.45 -11.33 10.05
C GLN A 267 11.63 -10.05 9.86
N GLN A 268 10.60 -9.90 10.70
CA GLN A 268 9.79 -8.68 10.80
C GLN A 268 9.38 -8.44 12.24
N ARG A 269 9.06 -7.18 12.57
CA ARG A 269 8.42 -6.83 13.84
C ARG A 269 6.94 -6.58 13.63
N ARG A 270 6.13 -7.17 14.50
CA ARG A 270 4.68 -6.97 14.55
C ARG A 270 4.25 -6.55 15.94
N ALA A 271 3.25 -5.67 16.02
CA ALA A 271 2.58 -5.37 17.26
C ALA A 271 1.56 -6.48 17.53
N VAL A 272 1.66 -7.13 18.67
CA VAL A 272 0.75 -8.20 19.11
C VAL A 272 0.17 -7.80 20.44
N PHE A 273 -1.15 -7.80 20.53
CA PHE A 273 -1.87 -7.53 21.77
C PHE A 273 -1.95 -8.79 22.62
N ASP A 274 -1.59 -8.66 23.88
CA ASP A 274 -1.71 -9.71 24.87
C ASP A 274 -2.94 -9.44 25.76
N ALA A 275 -4.00 -10.16 25.49
CA ALA A 275 -5.27 -10.04 26.20
C ALA A 275 -5.15 -10.27 27.72
N ASN A 276 -4.18 -11.07 28.18
CA ASN A 276 -3.99 -11.33 29.60
C ASN A 276 -3.36 -10.15 30.36
N SER A 277 -2.51 -9.38 29.69
CA SER A 277 -1.84 -8.22 30.29
C SER A 277 -2.45 -6.88 29.88
N GLY A 278 -3.36 -6.84 28.89
CA GLY A 278 -3.91 -5.62 28.30
C GLY A 278 -2.85 -4.76 27.60
N MET A 279 -1.71 -5.33 27.21
CA MET A 279 -0.60 -4.59 26.61
C MET A 279 -0.25 -5.07 25.22
N THR A 280 0.06 -4.13 24.34
CA THR A 280 0.63 -4.42 23.03
C THR A 280 2.16 -4.54 23.12
N ARG A 281 2.70 -5.63 22.60
CA ARG A 281 4.15 -5.89 22.53
C ARG A 281 4.62 -5.92 21.09
N LEU A 282 5.84 -5.42 20.84
CA LEU A 282 6.53 -5.61 19.57
C LEU A 282 7.24 -6.96 19.58
N VAL A 283 6.75 -7.89 18.77
CA VAL A 283 7.31 -9.23 18.64
C VAL A 283 8.09 -9.33 17.33
N THR A 284 9.33 -9.81 17.43
CA THR A 284 10.13 -10.16 16.25
C THR A 284 9.82 -11.62 15.88
N GLY A 285 9.38 -11.84 14.65
CA GLY A 285 9.06 -13.17 14.14
C GLY A 285 9.47 -13.33 12.68
N TRP A 286 9.29 -14.53 12.16
CA TRP A 286 9.54 -14.81 10.75
C TRP A 286 8.51 -14.12 9.86
N VAL A 287 8.94 -13.74 8.67
CA VAL A 287 8.05 -13.28 7.59
C VAL A 287 7.18 -14.43 7.09
N SER A 288 6.08 -14.11 6.44
CA SER A 288 5.32 -15.08 5.67
C SER A 288 6.01 -15.38 4.33
N LYS A 289 5.63 -16.48 3.67
CA LYS A 289 6.10 -16.79 2.31
C LYS A 289 5.73 -15.66 1.33
N ALA A 290 4.50 -15.15 1.43
CA ALA A 290 4.04 -14.04 0.62
C ALA A 290 4.90 -12.78 0.80
N SER A 291 5.23 -12.40 2.04
CA SER A 291 6.11 -11.29 2.35
C SER A 291 7.52 -11.53 1.81
N ALA A 292 8.08 -12.74 1.97
CA ALA A 292 9.39 -13.10 1.43
C ALA A 292 9.45 -12.99 -0.11
N GLU A 293 8.39 -13.39 -0.83
CA GLU A 293 8.31 -13.22 -2.28
C GLU A 293 8.17 -11.75 -2.70
N GLN A 294 7.40 -10.95 -1.97
CA GLN A 294 7.34 -9.50 -2.19
C GLN A 294 8.72 -8.86 -2.02
N ARG A 295 9.47 -9.27 -0.98
CA ARG A 295 10.83 -8.83 -0.71
C ARG A 295 11.80 -9.25 -1.81
N LYS A 296 11.81 -10.48 -2.25
CA LYS A 296 12.63 -10.99 -3.36
C LYS A 296 12.38 -10.17 -4.62
N GLY A 297 11.19 -10.02 -4.96
CA GLY A 297 10.84 -9.30 -6.13
C GLY A 297 11.17 -7.79 -6.09
N ARG A 298 11.91 -7.15 -5.14
CA ARG A 298 12.50 -5.80 -5.23
C ARG A 298 13.88 -5.79 -5.93
N ALA A 299 14.42 -6.92 -6.28
CA ALA A 299 15.64 -7.01 -7.06
C ALA A 299 15.32 -7.10 -8.57
N GLY A 300 15.91 -6.25 -9.40
CA GLY A 300 15.91 -6.44 -10.85
C GLY A 300 14.69 -5.90 -11.65
N ARG A 301 14.15 -4.72 -11.33
CA ARG A 301 13.03 -4.08 -12.10
C ARG A 301 13.41 -3.62 -13.50
N ILE A 302 14.59 -3.11 -13.61
CA ILE A 302 15.11 -2.52 -14.86
C ILE A 302 16.10 -3.49 -15.49
N GLU A 303 16.83 -4.24 -14.66
CA GLU A 303 17.86 -5.20 -15.05
C GLU A 303 17.77 -6.46 -14.19
N PRO A 304 18.36 -7.59 -14.60
CA PRO A 304 18.40 -8.81 -13.78
C PRO A 304 18.93 -8.55 -12.37
N GLY A 305 18.28 -9.06 -11.36
CA GLY A 305 18.62 -8.86 -9.96
C GLY A 305 18.78 -10.15 -9.19
N ALA A 306 19.40 -10.08 -8.00
CA ALA A 306 19.61 -11.19 -7.09
C ALA A 306 18.96 -10.94 -5.74
N CYS A 307 18.40 -11.99 -5.12
CA CYS A 307 17.90 -11.96 -3.75
C CYS A 307 18.61 -13.02 -2.91
N TYR A 308 19.24 -12.57 -1.83
CA TYR A 308 19.89 -13.43 -0.85
C TYR A 308 19.00 -13.55 0.39
N ARG A 309 18.45 -14.72 0.63
CA ARG A 309 17.67 -15.05 1.82
C ARG A 309 18.61 -15.58 2.91
N LEU A 310 18.57 -14.96 4.09
CA LEU A 310 19.44 -15.32 5.22
C LEU A 310 18.85 -16.42 6.11
N TRP A 311 18.14 -17.37 5.52
CA TRP A 311 17.61 -18.55 6.21
C TRP A 311 17.71 -19.80 5.34
N SER A 312 17.58 -20.96 5.95
CA SER A 312 17.67 -22.24 5.24
C SER A 312 16.43 -22.57 4.41
N GLU A 313 16.58 -23.42 3.42
CA GLU A 313 15.43 -23.95 2.65
C GLU A 313 14.44 -24.69 3.57
N SER A 314 14.91 -25.40 4.58
CA SER A 314 14.05 -26.05 5.56
C SER A 314 13.21 -25.03 6.35
N ALA A 315 13.78 -23.90 6.76
CA ALA A 315 13.04 -22.83 7.40
C ALA A 315 12.00 -22.21 6.46
N GLN A 316 12.28 -22.13 5.16
CA GLN A 316 11.34 -21.65 4.14
C GLN A 316 10.03 -22.47 4.12
N PHE A 317 10.12 -23.79 4.25
CA PHE A 317 8.94 -24.67 4.29
C PHE A 317 8.09 -24.41 5.53
N GLY A 318 8.68 -24.06 6.66
CA GLY A 318 8.00 -23.78 7.92
C GLY A 318 7.35 -22.39 8.01
N LEU A 319 7.59 -21.49 7.05
CA LEU A 319 6.99 -20.15 7.05
C LEU A 319 5.48 -20.25 6.83
N ALA A 320 4.72 -19.39 7.56
CA ALA A 320 3.30 -19.21 7.29
C ALA A 320 3.10 -18.71 5.85
N GLU A 321 2.02 -19.11 5.22
CA GLU A 321 1.71 -18.70 3.84
C GLU A 321 1.54 -17.19 3.75
N PHE A 322 0.72 -16.63 4.66
CA PHE A 322 0.40 -15.19 4.74
C PHE A 322 0.62 -14.66 6.15
N THR A 323 0.84 -13.35 6.25
CA THR A 323 0.88 -12.64 7.53
C THR A 323 -0.55 -12.55 8.09
N PRO A 324 -0.78 -12.87 9.39
CA PRO A 324 -2.11 -12.72 9.99
C PRO A 324 -2.63 -11.29 9.84
N PRO A 325 -3.93 -11.10 9.58
CA PRO A 325 -4.55 -9.77 9.57
C PRO A 325 -4.39 -9.08 10.92
N GLU A 326 -4.18 -7.77 10.91
CA GLU A 326 -3.98 -6.99 12.15
C GLU A 326 -5.16 -7.11 13.11
N ILE A 327 -6.38 -7.21 12.59
CA ILE A 327 -7.61 -7.40 13.39
C ILE A 327 -7.57 -8.64 14.31
N GLN A 328 -6.75 -9.64 13.97
CA GLN A 328 -6.58 -10.84 14.78
C GLN A 328 -5.56 -10.68 15.91
N GLU A 329 -4.68 -9.67 15.82
CA GLU A 329 -3.53 -9.50 16.72
C GLU A 329 -3.52 -8.16 17.48
N ALA A 330 -4.32 -7.18 17.04
CA ALA A 330 -4.32 -5.82 17.61
C ALA A 330 -5.14 -5.69 18.89
N ASP A 331 -4.86 -4.61 19.64
CA ASP A 331 -5.78 -4.04 20.61
C ASP A 331 -7.02 -3.49 19.89
N LEU A 332 -8.19 -3.98 20.24
CA LEU A 332 -9.45 -3.60 19.58
C LEU A 332 -10.18 -2.44 20.28
N ALA A 333 -9.68 -1.90 21.39
CA ALA A 333 -10.34 -0.79 22.07
C ALA A 333 -10.57 0.44 21.17
N PRO A 334 -9.59 0.87 20.33
CA PRO A 334 -9.85 1.93 19.35
C PRO A 334 -10.94 1.57 18.33
N LEU A 335 -10.98 0.32 17.88
CA LEU A 335 -12.00 -0.17 16.93
C LEU A 335 -13.40 -0.14 17.55
N VAL A 336 -13.53 -0.57 18.81
CA VAL A 336 -14.80 -0.55 19.53
C VAL A 336 -15.33 0.87 19.65
N LEU A 337 -14.47 1.85 19.96
CA LEU A 337 -14.84 3.26 20.02
C LEU A 337 -15.30 3.82 18.67
N GLU A 338 -14.61 3.48 17.57
CA GLU A 338 -14.98 3.88 16.22
C GLU A 338 -16.35 3.30 15.83
N LEU A 339 -16.61 2.04 16.16
CA LEU A 339 -17.89 1.39 15.90
C LEU A 339 -19.03 1.92 16.79
N ALA A 340 -18.75 2.26 18.03
CA ALA A 340 -19.71 2.90 18.92
C ALA A 340 -20.11 4.29 18.37
N GLN A 341 -19.17 5.05 17.84
CA GLN A 341 -19.44 6.33 17.18
C GLN A 341 -20.26 6.16 15.91
N TRP A 342 -20.05 5.09 15.16
CA TRP A 342 -20.87 4.72 14.00
C TRP A 342 -22.30 4.31 14.38
N GLY A 343 -22.51 3.93 15.63
CA GLY A 343 -23.80 3.43 16.14
C GLY A 343 -23.91 1.91 16.23
N ALA A 344 -22.85 1.18 15.86
CA ALA A 344 -22.81 -0.26 15.98
C ALA A 344 -22.59 -0.68 17.45
N ARG A 345 -23.41 -1.62 17.93
CA ARG A 345 -23.34 -2.15 19.31
C ARG A 345 -22.55 -3.46 19.42
N SER A 346 -22.27 -4.10 18.31
CA SER A 346 -21.45 -5.31 18.24
C SER A 346 -20.75 -5.41 16.90
N SER A 347 -19.62 -6.13 16.88
CA SER A 347 -18.90 -6.43 15.63
C SER A 347 -19.74 -7.21 14.62
N ALA A 348 -20.69 -8.01 15.08
CA ALA A 348 -21.56 -8.83 14.24
C ALA A 348 -22.54 -8.02 13.36
N GLN A 349 -22.65 -6.71 13.58
CA GLN A 349 -23.50 -5.83 12.76
C GLN A 349 -22.83 -5.44 11.44
N LEU A 350 -21.54 -5.70 11.28
CA LEU A 350 -20.79 -5.42 10.05
C LEU A 350 -20.28 -6.70 9.42
N ASP A 351 -20.15 -6.69 8.10
CA ASP A 351 -19.54 -7.77 7.34
C ASP A 351 -18.00 -7.64 7.34
N TRP A 352 -17.32 -8.55 7.98
CA TRP A 352 -15.87 -8.60 8.08
C TRP A 352 -15.29 -9.69 7.16
N ILE A 353 -14.09 -9.46 6.62
CA ILE A 353 -13.31 -10.51 5.95
C ILE A 353 -12.92 -11.56 7.00
N ASP A 354 -12.34 -11.11 8.11
CA ASP A 354 -12.07 -11.90 9.30
C ASP A 354 -12.70 -11.17 10.49
N PRO A 355 -13.63 -11.77 11.22
CA PRO A 355 -14.25 -11.12 12.36
C PRO A 355 -13.24 -10.90 13.48
N PRO A 356 -13.36 -9.81 14.25
CA PRO A 356 -12.51 -9.58 15.41
C PRO A 356 -12.65 -10.70 16.43
N PRO A 357 -11.54 -11.17 17.05
CA PRO A 357 -11.60 -12.21 18.09
C PRO A 357 -12.46 -11.79 19.27
N ALA A 358 -13.37 -12.65 19.72
CA ALA A 358 -14.28 -12.36 20.82
C ALA A 358 -13.54 -11.99 22.11
N ALA A 359 -12.40 -12.64 22.39
CA ALA A 359 -11.58 -12.37 23.56
C ALA A 359 -10.96 -10.95 23.54
N HIS A 360 -10.63 -10.41 22.37
CA HIS A 360 -10.12 -9.05 22.24
C HIS A 360 -11.23 -7.99 22.22
N TRP A 361 -12.46 -8.41 21.86
CA TRP A 361 -13.61 -7.51 21.79
C TRP A 361 -14.21 -7.20 23.16
N GLN A 362 -14.10 -8.14 24.11
CA GLN A 362 -14.74 -8.07 25.45
C GLN A 362 -13.89 -7.35 26.51
N GLN A 363 -12.70 -6.91 26.20
CA GLN A 363 -11.81 -6.17 27.08
C GLN A 363 -11.94 -4.66 26.91
#